data_54431502516631ddffde5bb31a1ef852
#
_entry.id   54431502516631ddffde5bb31a1ef852
#
_cell.length_a   1.000
_cell.length_b   1.000
_cell.length_c   1.000
_cell.angle_alpha   90.00
_cell.angle_beta   90.00
_cell.angle_gamma   90.00
#
_symmetry.space_group_name_H-M   'P 1'
#
loop_
_entity.id
_entity.type
_entity.pdbx_description
1 polymer ?
#
loop_
_entity_poly.entity_id
_entity_poly.type
_entity_poly.pdbx_seq_one_letter_code
_entity_poly.pdbx_strand_id
1 'polypeptide(L)'
;MSRKDKEKQIPEEELMMEVPEEPSENETETAEETSGQDGDALKKELEEANAKTAEYLAMAQRVQADFENYRKRNETVRADAFADGRREVAAAMLPVLDNLERAVGAAADSVDEALKNGMELVLKQMTDIYQKMDVTPIDRKGERFDPNLENAVLQGTAEEGEPGTVCQVLQKGYRMGDRVLRHAMVKVVAE
;
A
#
# COMPACT_ATOMS: atom_id res chain seq x y z
N MET A 1 2.84 14.64 -37.26
CA MET A 1 4.18 15.19 -37.40
C MET A 1 5.16 14.21 -36.78
N SER A 2 5.89 13.54 -37.68
CA SER A 2 6.76 12.41 -37.43
C SER A 2 8.13 12.91 -36.99
N ARG A 3 8.68 12.43 -35.88
CA ARG A 3 10.09 12.58 -35.54
C ARG A 3 10.77 11.23 -35.75
N LYS A 4 11.58 11.19 -36.81
CA LYS A 4 12.48 10.11 -37.18
C LYS A 4 13.64 10.06 -36.20
N ASP A 5 13.81 8.91 -35.56
CA ASP A 5 15.02 8.52 -34.85
C ASP A 5 16.14 8.31 -35.87
N LYS A 6 17.22 9.06 -35.67
CA LYS A 6 18.47 8.86 -36.41
C LYS A 6 19.33 7.89 -35.61
N GLU A 7 19.35 6.68 -36.07
CA GLU A 7 20.34 5.67 -35.75
C GLU A 7 21.71 6.14 -36.30
N LYS A 8 22.67 6.35 -35.40
CA LYS A 8 24.05 6.68 -35.74
C LYS A 8 24.79 5.36 -35.91
N GLN A 9 25.00 4.98 -37.19
CA GLN A 9 25.94 3.96 -37.60
C GLN A 9 27.36 4.41 -37.30
N ILE A 10 28.11 3.58 -36.59
CA ILE A 10 29.55 3.70 -36.38
C ILE A 10 30.21 2.96 -37.55
N PRO A 11 31.12 3.57 -38.33
CA PRO A 11 31.80 2.87 -39.42
C PRO A 11 32.86 1.91 -38.86
N GLU A 12 32.79 0.68 -39.35
CA GLU A 12 33.89 -0.29 -39.26
C GLU A 12 34.97 0.14 -40.24
N GLU A 13 36.06 0.65 -39.69
CA GLU A 13 37.28 0.86 -40.51
C GLU A 13 38.50 0.40 -39.70
N GLU A 14 39.05 -0.67 -40.19
CA GLU A 14 40.45 -1.09 -40.20
C GLU A 14 41.25 -1.05 -38.89
N LEU A 15 41.30 -2.18 -38.21
CA LEU A 15 42.43 -2.56 -37.37
C LEU A 15 43.30 -3.57 -38.14
N MET A 16 44.08 -3.10 -39.10
CA MET A 16 45.26 -3.85 -39.58
C MET A 16 46.33 -3.76 -38.48
N MET A 17 46.46 -4.80 -37.70
CA MET A 17 47.62 -4.98 -36.81
C MET A 17 48.81 -5.40 -37.70
N GLU A 18 49.75 -4.50 -37.88
CA GLU A 18 51.09 -4.84 -38.30
C GLU A 18 51.74 -5.79 -37.30
N VAL A 19 52.16 -6.95 -37.79
CA VAL A 19 52.97 -7.90 -37.02
C VAL A 19 54.41 -7.39 -37.03
N PRO A 20 55.04 -7.11 -35.87
CA PRO A 20 56.46 -6.76 -35.87
C PRO A 20 57.30 -8.02 -36.13
N GLU A 21 58.27 -7.85 -37.04
CA GLU A 21 59.32 -8.86 -37.34
C GLU A 21 60.10 -9.22 -36.08
N GLU A 22 60.49 -10.50 -35.99
CA GLU A 22 61.33 -11.06 -34.92
C GLU A 22 62.69 -10.35 -34.84
N PRO A 23 63.13 -9.92 -33.65
CA PRO A 23 64.50 -9.45 -33.47
C PRO A 23 65.44 -10.65 -33.35
N SER A 24 66.55 -10.56 -34.08
CA SER A 24 67.65 -11.50 -34.07
C SER A 24 68.25 -11.82 -32.72
N GLU A 25 68.61 -13.12 -32.58
CA GLU A 25 69.35 -13.67 -31.46
C GLU A 25 70.66 -12.92 -31.21
N ASN A 26 70.72 -11.99 -30.25
CA ASN A 26 71.94 -11.64 -29.51
C ASN A 26 71.70 -10.52 -28.49
N GLU A 27 70.93 -10.76 -27.41
CA GLU A 27 70.92 -9.94 -26.16
C GLU A 27 70.22 -10.73 -25.07
N THR A 28 70.68 -11.90 -24.81
CA THR A 28 70.18 -12.75 -23.70
C THR A 28 71.24 -12.86 -22.64
N GLU A 29 71.37 -11.83 -21.76
CA GLU A 29 72.02 -12.07 -20.43
C GLU A 29 71.81 -10.98 -19.40
N THR A 30 71.04 -9.87 -19.66
CA THR A 30 70.79 -8.84 -18.62
C THR A 30 69.32 -8.51 -18.40
N ALA A 31 68.37 -9.28 -18.94
CA ALA A 31 66.92 -9.00 -18.86
C ALA A 31 66.17 -9.90 -17.86
N GLU A 32 66.77 -10.89 -17.21
CA GLU A 32 66.07 -11.85 -16.33
C GLU A 32 65.87 -11.38 -14.87
N GLU A 33 66.64 -10.43 -14.36
CA GLU A 33 66.47 -9.99 -12.97
C GLU A 33 65.53 -8.79 -12.76
N THR A 34 65.25 -8.00 -13.80
CA THR A 34 64.27 -6.88 -13.70
C THR A 34 62.83 -7.31 -14.07
N SER A 35 62.67 -8.38 -14.83
CA SER A 35 61.34 -8.92 -15.24
C SER A 35 60.54 -9.55 -14.08
N GLY A 36 61.24 -10.07 -13.06
CA GLY A 36 60.55 -10.73 -11.90
C GLY A 36 59.89 -9.73 -10.93
N GLN A 37 60.52 -8.60 -10.68
CA GLN A 37 59.98 -7.60 -9.72
C GLN A 37 58.84 -6.79 -10.29
N ASP A 38 58.83 -6.46 -11.58
CA ASP A 38 57.73 -5.78 -12.24
C ASP A 38 56.53 -6.72 -12.40
N GLY A 39 56.73 -8.02 -12.62
CA GLY A 39 55.68 -9.01 -12.72
C GLY A 39 54.93 -9.23 -11.41
N ASP A 40 55.63 -9.23 -10.27
CA ASP A 40 55.03 -9.41 -8.96
C ASP A 40 54.30 -8.12 -8.47
N ALA A 41 54.82 -6.94 -8.83
CA ALA A 41 54.15 -5.67 -8.58
C ALA A 41 52.82 -5.57 -9.36
N LEU A 42 52.82 -5.93 -10.64
CA LEU A 42 51.63 -5.97 -11.50
C LEU A 42 50.57 -6.99 -10.99
N LYS A 43 51.03 -8.17 -10.54
CA LYS A 43 50.10 -9.17 -9.94
C LYS A 43 49.44 -8.62 -8.68
N LYS A 44 50.19 -7.96 -7.84
CA LYS A 44 49.64 -7.34 -6.61
C LYS A 44 48.66 -6.24 -6.90
N GLU A 45 48.94 -5.37 -7.87
CA GLU A 45 48.00 -4.34 -8.30
C GLU A 45 46.74 -4.94 -8.91
N LEU A 46 46.85 -6.03 -9.67
CA LEU A 46 45.71 -6.76 -10.22
C LEU A 46 44.83 -7.38 -9.11
N GLU A 47 45.46 -8.00 -8.10
CA GLU A 47 44.76 -8.55 -6.94
C GLU A 47 44.03 -7.46 -6.14
N GLU A 48 44.70 -6.32 -5.89
CA GLU A 48 44.05 -5.17 -5.24
C GLU A 48 42.92 -4.57 -6.02
N ALA A 49 43.05 -4.46 -7.38
CA ALA A 49 42.00 -4.00 -8.26
C ALA A 49 40.81 -4.97 -8.30
N ASN A 50 41.10 -6.29 -8.35
CA ASN A 50 40.06 -7.31 -8.29
C ASN A 50 39.33 -7.32 -6.94
N ALA A 51 40.04 -7.17 -5.83
CA ALA A 51 39.45 -7.05 -4.50
C ALA A 51 38.52 -5.82 -4.40
N LYS A 52 38.98 -4.65 -4.87
CA LYS A 52 38.15 -3.45 -4.91
C LYS A 52 36.92 -3.63 -5.81
N THR A 53 37.09 -4.29 -6.96
CA THR A 53 35.98 -4.58 -7.88
C THR A 53 34.95 -5.49 -7.22
N ALA A 54 35.39 -6.52 -6.51
CA ALA A 54 34.51 -7.42 -5.75
C ALA A 54 33.76 -6.68 -4.64
N GLU A 55 34.44 -5.78 -3.90
CA GLU A 55 33.80 -4.94 -2.88
C GLU A 55 32.74 -4.00 -3.47
N TYR A 56 33.07 -3.32 -4.58
CA TYR A 56 32.11 -2.43 -5.25
C TYR A 56 30.92 -3.19 -5.80
N LEU A 57 31.13 -4.40 -6.33
CA LEU A 57 30.06 -5.25 -6.84
C LEU A 57 29.14 -5.71 -5.73
N ALA A 58 29.72 -6.14 -4.59
CA ALA A 58 28.95 -6.50 -3.40
C ALA A 58 28.15 -5.32 -2.84
N MET A 59 28.76 -4.12 -2.81
CA MET A 59 28.08 -2.90 -2.38
C MET A 59 26.95 -2.53 -3.34
N ALA A 60 27.17 -2.59 -4.65
CA ALA A 60 26.14 -2.31 -5.64
C ALA A 60 24.95 -3.28 -5.54
N GLN A 61 25.23 -4.59 -5.38
CA GLN A 61 24.19 -5.60 -5.16
C GLN A 61 23.36 -5.33 -3.89
N ARG A 62 24.03 -4.93 -2.81
CA ARG A 62 23.35 -4.58 -1.56
C ARG A 62 22.47 -3.34 -1.73
N VAL A 63 22.97 -2.28 -2.35
CA VAL A 63 22.20 -1.06 -2.62
C VAL A 63 21.01 -1.35 -3.51
N GLN A 64 21.18 -2.21 -4.52
CA GLN A 64 20.06 -2.62 -5.38
C GLN A 64 18.99 -3.38 -4.59
N ALA A 65 19.38 -4.34 -3.75
CA ALA A 65 18.44 -5.08 -2.91
C ALA A 65 17.70 -4.16 -1.92
N ASP A 66 18.42 -3.23 -1.28
CA ASP A 66 17.83 -2.24 -0.38
C ASP A 66 16.85 -1.31 -1.12
N PHE A 67 17.18 -0.91 -2.35
CA PHE A 67 16.30 -0.09 -3.18
C PHE A 67 15.02 -0.83 -3.59
N GLU A 68 15.12 -2.11 -3.97
CA GLU A 68 13.96 -2.94 -4.31
C GLU A 68 13.04 -3.13 -3.09
N ASN A 69 13.62 -3.40 -1.92
CA ASN A 69 12.89 -3.50 -0.66
C ASN A 69 12.22 -2.17 -0.29
N TYR A 70 12.93 -1.05 -0.43
CA TYR A 70 12.39 0.28 -0.20
C TYR A 70 11.21 0.58 -1.14
N ARG A 71 11.36 0.30 -2.43
CA ARG A 71 10.29 0.51 -3.42
C ARG A 71 9.04 -0.29 -3.06
N LYS A 72 9.19 -1.59 -2.79
CA LYS A 72 8.08 -2.47 -2.41
C LYS A 72 7.38 -1.98 -1.15
N ARG A 73 8.15 -1.61 -0.13
CA ARG A 73 7.60 -1.05 1.12
C ARG A 73 6.88 0.26 0.90
N ASN A 74 7.41 1.12 0.05
CA ASN A 74 6.82 2.44 -0.24
C ASN A 74 5.49 2.33 -0.99
N GLU A 75 5.37 1.38 -1.92
CA GLU A 75 4.11 1.06 -2.60
C GLU A 75 3.04 0.62 -1.59
N THR A 76 3.39 -0.27 -0.65
CA THR A 76 2.47 -0.71 0.41
C THR A 76 2.05 0.45 1.32
N VAL A 77 3.01 1.23 1.82
CA VAL A 77 2.74 2.39 2.68
C VAL A 77 1.83 3.40 1.99
N ARG A 78 2.02 3.64 0.69
CA ARG A 78 1.17 4.54 -0.08
C ARG A 78 -0.25 4.02 -0.23
N ALA A 79 -0.41 2.73 -0.52
CA ALA A 79 -1.72 2.09 -0.61
C ALA A 79 -2.47 2.11 0.73
N ASP A 80 -1.76 1.80 1.82
CA ASP A 80 -2.30 1.84 3.18
C ASP A 80 -2.72 3.26 3.58
N ALA A 81 -1.88 4.27 3.33
CA ALA A 81 -2.20 5.66 3.62
C ALA A 81 -3.44 6.15 2.85
N PHE A 82 -3.60 5.74 1.59
CA PHE A 82 -4.80 6.05 0.82
C PHE A 82 -6.04 5.37 1.38
N ALA A 83 -5.92 4.11 1.77
CA ALA A 83 -7.02 3.37 2.40
C ALA A 83 -7.40 3.95 3.77
N ASP A 84 -6.40 4.36 4.58
CA ASP A 84 -6.62 5.03 5.87
C ASP A 84 -7.33 6.37 5.70
N GLY A 85 -6.89 7.21 4.75
CA GLY A 85 -7.54 8.48 4.45
C GLY A 85 -9.01 8.30 4.01
N ARG A 86 -9.31 7.29 3.20
CA ARG A 86 -10.69 6.97 2.83
C ARG A 86 -11.53 6.57 4.04
N ARG A 87 -10.99 5.77 4.96
CA ARG A 87 -11.67 5.37 6.19
C ARG A 87 -11.95 6.56 7.11
N GLU A 88 -10.98 7.44 7.26
CA GLU A 88 -11.13 8.64 8.08
C GLU A 88 -12.24 9.55 7.57
N VAL A 89 -12.28 9.82 6.27
CA VAL A 89 -13.35 10.61 5.65
C VAL A 89 -14.70 9.92 5.79
N ALA A 90 -14.78 8.62 5.54
CA ALA A 90 -16.02 7.87 5.70
C ALA A 90 -16.53 7.94 7.15
N ALA A 91 -15.65 7.75 8.13
CA ALA A 91 -16.00 7.83 9.55
C ALA A 91 -16.46 9.24 9.95
N ALA A 92 -15.78 10.30 9.47
CA ALA A 92 -16.14 11.69 9.74
C ALA A 92 -17.52 12.09 9.17
N MET A 93 -17.97 11.42 8.11
CA MET A 93 -19.27 11.65 7.48
C MET A 93 -20.43 10.87 8.11
N LEU A 94 -20.17 9.88 8.97
CA LEU A 94 -21.24 9.09 9.64
C LEU A 94 -22.25 9.93 10.43
N PRO A 95 -21.85 11.00 11.16
CA PRO A 95 -22.83 11.84 11.85
C PRO A 95 -23.82 12.52 10.89
N VAL A 96 -23.42 12.83 9.67
CA VAL A 96 -24.31 13.39 8.64
C VAL A 96 -25.35 12.34 8.23
N LEU A 97 -24.92 11.10 8.01
CA LEU A 97 -25.83 9.99 7.70
C LEU A 97 -26.83 9.74 8.82
N ASP A 98 -26.38 9.71 10.09
CA ASP A 98 -27.24 9.58 11.26
C ASP A 98 -28.31 10.70 11.32
N ASN A 99 -27.89 11.93 11.02
CA ASN A 99 -28.79 13.06 10.99
C ASN A 99 -29.83 12.96 9.87
N LEU A 100 -29.43 12.45 8.69
CA LEU A 100 -30.34 12.18 7.59
C LEU A 100 -31.35 11.07 7.96
N GLU A 101 -30.90 9.96 8.55
CA GLU A 101 -31.79 8.89 9.01
C GLU A 101 -32.80 9.41 10.03
N ARG A 102 -32.34 10.22 10.99
CA ARG A 102 -33.22 10.83 12.00
C ARG A 102 -34.21 11.81 11.37
N ALA A 103 -33.79 12.58 10.37
CA ALA A 103 -34.66 13.54 9.69
C ALA A 103 -35.73 12.83 8.85
N VAL A 104 -35.37 11.73 8.14
CA VAL A 104 -36.33 10.88 7.44
C VAL A 104 -37.33 10.24 8.42
N GLY A 105 -36.84 9.75 9.57
CA GLY A 105 -37.70 9.21 10.62
C GLY A 105 -38.69 10.27 11.18
N ALA A 106 -38.23 11.51 11.40
CA ALA A 106 -39.08 12.60 11.86
C ALA A 106 -40.08 13.08 10.79
N ALA A 107 -39.75 12.94 9.50
CA ALA A 107 -40.62 13.28 8.39
C ALA A 107 -41.65 12.17 8.06
N ALA A 108 -41.57 11.00 8.73
CA ALA A 108 -42.47 9.88 8.43
C ALA A 108 -43.95 10.25 8.57
N ASP A 109 -44.29 11.11 9.56
CA ASP A 109 -45.64 11.58 9.82
C ASP A 109 -45.96 12.94 9.18
N SER A 110 -45.05 13.43 8.31
CA SER A 110 -45.24 14.73 7.64
C SER A 110 -46.31 14.63 6.55
N VAL A 111 -47.09 15.68 6.44
CA VAL A 111 -48.12 15.85 5.38
C VAL A 111 -47.48 16.22 4.04
N ASP A 112 -46.23 16.70 4.05
CA ASP A 112 -45.48 17.08 2.84
C ASP A 112 -44.74 15.87 2.22
N GLU A 113 -45.44 15.18 1.36
CA GLU A 113 -44.95 14.02 0.60
C GLU A 113 -43.72 14.39 -0.27
N ALA A 114 -43.67 15.59 -0.84
CA ALA A 114 -42.56 16.01 -1.70
C ALA A 114 -41.25 16.16 -0.88
N LEU A 115 -41.33 16.75 0.30
CA LEU A 115 -40.20 16.87 1.21
C LEU A 115 -39.72 15.50 1.68
N LYS A 116 -40.62 14.62 2.08
CA LYS A 116 -40.32 13.25 2.51
C LYS A 116 -39.58 12.45 1.42
N ASN A 117 -40.14 12.43 0.22
CA ASN A 117 -39.53 11.74 -0.93
C ASN A 117 -38.14 12.32 -1.27
N GLY A 118 -37.95 13.63 -1.19
CA GLY A 118 -36.68 14.31 -1.39
C GLY A 118 -35.64 13.85 -0.39
N MET A 119 -36.00 13.78 0.90
CA MET A 119 -35.08 13.34 1.96
C MET A 119 -34.72 11.85 1.85
N GLU A 120 -35.71 11.00 1.53
CA GLU A 120 -35.46 9.56 1.30
C GLU A 120 -34.52 9.35 0.12
N LEU A 121 -34.66 10.15 -0.96
CA LEU A 121 -33.78 10.08 -2.12
C LEU A 121 -32.34 10.45 -1.75
N VAL A 122 -32.12 11.50 -0.95
CA VAL A 122 -30.80 11.92 -0.48
C VAL A 122 -30.18 10.84 0.41
N LEU A 123 -30.95 10.27 1.34
CA LEU A 123 -30.50 9.18 2.20
C LEU A 123 -30.09 7.95 1.38
N LYS A 124 -30.89 7.59 0.38
CA LYS A 124 -30.57 6.49 -0.53
C LYS A 124 -29.29 6.74 -1.30
N GLN A 125 -29.11 7.94 -1.87
CA GLN A 125 -27.87 8.30 -2.58
C GLN A 125 -26.65 8.20 -1.67
N MET A 126 -26.75 8.67 -0.43
CA MET A 126 -25.68 8.59 0.55
C MET A 126 -25.34 7.12 0.88
N THR A 127 -26.35 6.30 1.12
CA THR A 127 -26.18 4.86 1.37
C THR A 127 -25.53 4.14 0.18
N ASP A 128 -25.96 4.45 -1.05
CA ASP A 128 -25.38 3.89 -2.27
C ASP A 128 -23.88 4.26 -2.43
N ILE A 129 -23.49 5.48 -2.03
CA ILE A 129 -22.08 5.91 -2.01
C ILE A 129 -21.29 5.10 -1.00
N TYR A 130 -21.82 4.92 0.21
CA TYR A 130 -21.17 4.11 1.24
C TYR A 130 -20.99 2.65 0.80
N GLN A 131 -22.00 2.05 0.18
CA GLN A 131 -21.92 0.69 -0.38
C GLN A 131 -20.82 0.58 -1.45
N LYS A 132 -20.68 1.57 -2.34
CA LYS A 132 -19.60 1.61 -3.35
C LYS A 132 -18.21 1.76 -2.73
N MET A 133 -18.13 2.29 -1.51
CA MET A 133 -16.90 2.39 -0.73
C MET A 133 -16.63 1.14 0.12
N ASP A 134 -17.45 0.09 -0.02
CA ASP A 134 -17.41 -1.13 0.80
C ASP A 134 -17.71 -0.87 2.28
N VAL A 135 -18.52 0.15 2.56
CA VAL A 135 -19.00 0.45 3.91
C VAL A 135 -20.35 -0.21 4.13
N THR A 136 -20.42 -1.07 5.14
CA THR A 136 -21.63 -1.81 5.51
C THR A 136 -22.10 -1.44 6.90
N PRO A 137 -23.43 -1.29 7.11
CA PRO A 137 -23.97 -1.03 8.43
C PRO A 137 -23.83 -2.26 9.35
N ILE A 138 -23.63 -2.00 10.64
CA ILE A 138 -23.71 -2.97 11.73
C ILE A 138 -25.05 -2.71 12.44
N ASP A 139 -26.06 -3.52 12.08
CA ASP A 139 -27.42 -3.45 12.62
C ASP A 139 -27.88 -4.88 12.92
N ARG A 140 -27.55 -5.37 14.13
CA ARG A 140 -27.68 -6.77 14.52
C ARG A 140 -28.75 -6.96 15.62
N LYS A 141 -29.88 -6.29 15.45
CA LYS A 141 -31.01 -6.46 16.37
C LYS A 141 -31.47 -7.93 16.43
N GLY A 142 -31.59 -8.48 17.62
CA GLY A 142 -32.01 -9.87 17.87
C GLY A 142 -30.84 -10.87 17.85
N GLU A 143 -29.63 -10.45 17.52
CA GLU A 143 -28.43 -11.31 17.55
C GLU A 143 -27.71 -11.22 18.89
N ARG A 144 -26.82 -12.19 19.14
CA ARG A 144 -25.97 -12.18 20.33
C ARG A 144 -24.98 -11.01 20.25
N PHE A 145 -24.82 -10.31 21.37
CA PHE A 145 -23.88 -9.19 21.48
C PHE A 145 -22.45 -9.59 21.15
N ASP A 146 -21.78 -8.79 20.31
CA ASP A 146 -20.37 -8.95 19.95
C ASP A 146 -19.59 -7.67 20.29
N PRO A 147 -18.70 -7.71 21.30
CA PRO A 147 -17.91 -6.55 21.71
C PRO A 147 -16.98 -5.98 20.62
N ASN A 148 -16.66 -6.77 19.58
CA ASN A 148 -15.82 -6.31 18.49
C ASN A 148 -16.58 -5.40 17.51
N LEU A 149 -17.90 -5.48 17.47
CA LEU A 149 -18.75 -4.76 16.52
C LEU A 149 -19.65 -3.74 17.20
N GLU A 150 -19.96 -3.95 18.49
CA GLU A 150 -21.02 -3.28 19.21
C GLU A 150 -20.55 -2.76 20.58
N ASN A 151 -21.18 -1.70 21.06
CA ASN A 151 -20.97 -1.13 22.38
C ASN A 151 -22.30 -1.10 23.14
N ALA A 152 -22.41 -1.90 24.20
CA ALA A 152 -23.59 -1.94 25.05
C ALA A 152 -23.64 -0.69 25.96
N VAL A 153 -24.54 0.24 25.66
CA VAL A 153 -24.71 1.49 26.41
C VAL A 153 -25.88 1.47 27.35
N LEU A 154 -26.84 0.58 27.10
CA LEU A 154 -28.03 0.38 27.98
C LEU A 154 -28.27 -1.11 28.22
N GLN A 155 -28.85 -1.42 29.38
CA GLN A 155 -29.34 -2.75 29.70
C GLN A 155 -30.85 -2.84 29.45
N GLY A 156 -31.24 -3.93 28.79
CA GLY A 156 -32.64 -4.32 28.58
C GLY A 156 -33.17 -5.22 29.69
N THR A 157 -34.49 -5.34 29.74
CA THR A 157 -35.18 -6.25 30.65
C THR A 157 -35.33 -7.63 30.01
N ALA A 158 -35.56 -8.66 30.86
CA ALA A 158 -35.78 -10.03 30.37
C ALA A 158 -37.01 -10.20 29.46
N GLU A 159 -37.94 -9.21 29.46
CA GLU A 159 -39.12 -9.19 28.58
C GLU A 159 -38.78 -8.76 27.14
N GLU A 160 -37.61 -8.14 26.93
CA GLU A 160 -37.21 -7.58 25.64
C GLU A 160 -36.43 -8.58 24.74
N GLY A 161 -36.09 -9.75 25.26
CA GLY A 161 -35.39 -10.77 24.47
C GLY A 161 -34.63 -11.78 25.34
N GLU A 162 -33.82 -12.61 24.68
CA GLU A 162 -32.96 -13.57 25.37
C GLU A 162 -31.77 -12.88 26.05
N PRO A 163 -31.31 -13.37 27.22
CA PRO A 163 -30.12 -12.83 27.88
C PRO A 163 -28.90 -12.77 26.96
N GLY A 164 -28.17 -11.64 26.97
CA GLY A 164 -26.98 -11.43 26.15
C GLY A 164 -27.26 -11.11 24.66
N THR A 165 -28.54 -10.86 24.31
CA THR A 165 -28.89 -10.45 22.91
C THR A 165 -29.13 -8.94 22.80
N VAL A 166 -28.93 -8.41 21.60
CA VAL A 166 -29.21 -7.00 21.26
C VAL A 166 -30.71 -6.80 21.09
N CYS A 167 -31.38 -6.18 22.06
CA CYS A 167 -32.83 -5.90 21.98
C CYS A 167 -33.11 -4.65 21.12
N GLN A 168 -32.21 -3.68 21.10
CA GLN A 168 -32.37 -2.46 20.33
C GLN A 168 -31.04 -1.89 19.87
N VAL A 169 -30.96 -1.43 18.61
CA VAL A 169 -29.85 -0.63 18.09
C VAL A 169 -30.24 0.84 18.22
N LEU A 170 -29.52 1.58 19.06
CA LEU A 170 -29.75 3.00 19.31
C LEU A 170 -29.06 3.87 18.27
N GLN A 171 -27.88 3.42 17.83
CA GLN A 171 -27.12 4.05 16.75
C GLN A 171 -26.41 2.96 15.96
N LYS A 172 -26.60 2.96 14.65
CA LYS A 172 -25.96 1.97 13.76
C LYS A 172 -24.46 2.11 13.79
N GLY A 173 -23.75 1.00 13.87
CA GLY A 173 -22.34 0.91 13.59
C GLY A 173 -22.07 0.82 12.07
N TYR A 174 -20.82 1.00 11.70
CA TYR A 174 -20.39 0.86 10.30
C TYR A 174 -19.00 0.24 10.23
N ARG A 175 -18.79 -0.61 9.24
CA ARG A 175 -17.48 -1.19 8.92
C ARG A 175 -17.15 -0.97 7.45
N MET A 176 -15.86 -0.83 7.13
CA MET A 176 -15.35 -0.78 5.75
C MET A 176 -14.45 -2.00 5.55
N GLY A 177 -14.89 -2.95 4.73
CA GLY A 177 -14.27 -4.26 4.65
C GLY A 177 -14.22 -4.93 6.03
N ASP A 178 -13.02 -5.30 6.48
CA ASP A 178 -12.81 -5.96 7.78
C ASP A 178 -12.60 -4.98 8.95
N ARG A 179 -12.49 -3.67 8.70
CA ARG A 179 -12.25 -2.68 9.75
C ARG A 179 -13.51 -1.95 10.18
N VAL A 180 -13.77 -1.92 11.48
CA VAL A 180 -14.86 -1.15 12.09
C VAL A 180 -14.50 0.33 12.04
N LEU A 181 -15.37 1.14 11.42
CA LEU A 181 -15.29 2.60 11.41
C LEU A 181 -15.87 3.18 12.69
N ARG A 182 -17.00 2.61 13.14
CA ARG A 182 -17.71 2.98 14.37
C ARG A 182 -18.51 1.78 14.87
N HIS A 183 -18.39 1.46 16.17
CA HIS A 183 -19.19 0.43 16.80
C HIS A 183 -20.67 0.87 16.87
N ALA A 184 -21.59 -0.08 16.75
CA ALA A 184 -22.99 0.19 16.98
C ALA A 184 -23.23 0.46 18.48
N MET A 185 -24.07 1.43 18.81
CA MET A 185 -24.55 1.62 20.17
C MET A 185 -25.82 0.82 20.35
N VAL A 186 -25.81 -0.12 21.27
CA VAL A 186 -26.90 -1.09 21.45
C VAL A 186 -27.40 -1.16 22.89
N LYS A 187 -28.64 -1.59 23.02
CA LYS A 187 -29.23 -2.03 24.26
C LYS A 187 -29.19 -3.56 24.31
N VAL A 188 -28.62 -4.14 25.34
CA VAL A 188 -28.43 -5.59 25.49
C VAL A 188 -29.25 -6.07 26.66
N VAL A 189 -29.97 -7.19 26.51
CA VAL A 189 -30.72 -7.82 27.58
C VAL A 189 -29.77 -8.29 28.67
N ALA A 190 -30.05 -7.94 29.93
CA ALA A 190 -29.25 -8.37 31.08
C ALA A 190 -29.18 -9.90 31.17
N GLU A 191 -28.01 -10.40 31.57
CA GLU A 191 -27.81 -11.84 31.88
C GLU A 191 -28.56 -12.27 33.14
#